data_ecb87f219d4133dd81f627dea2287eed
#
_entry.id   ecb87f219d4133dd81f627dea2287eed
#
_cell.length_a   1.000
_cell.length_b   1.000
_cell.length_c   1.000
_cell.angle_alpha   90.00
_cell.angle_beta   90.00
_cell.angle_gamma   90.00
#
_symmetry.space_group_name_H-M   'P 1'
#
loop_
_entity.id
_entity.type
_entity.pdbx_description
1 polymer ?
#
loop_
_entity_poly.entity_id
_entity_poly.type
_entity_poly.pdbx_seq_one_letter_code
_entity_poly.pdbx_strand_id
1 'polypeptide(L)'
;MALSLGACNANSSSTSSSSASGDGVTVSYWLWDDRQAPLYQQCADDFHAANPNITVKITQTAWGQYWDTLTTQLAASNAPDTFVDHSTRLLQFIDSKQILDITDKAKEAGIDDSIYQPGLADLSKFEGKRYGLPKDWDTMGLLYDTEVAKEAGYTKEDMAKLTWNPTDGGTFQEFVAKTTVDANGHNGLDPAFDKNNVKRYGYYPEWADGAIGQNGWGEFAASNGFTYGDKTVNPTKFNFADKSLVDTLAWERQLIEKGYAPKFDKQSSLGTEATMNAGIAASTIAGSFTVSSYLGADAQKKFAYAPLPIGPVGRRSAMNGLHDVVWSGSKHPDEAFKWIAYMASNKCQVKVGESGVIFPASIKGTEASLKAREAKGQDNSAFTTVVENKETFPVPVFSHGDEVNALIQDAIQEVAGGADPQATMTAANEKANALLK
;
A
#
# COMPACT_ATOMS: atom_id res chain seq x y z
N MET A 1 -6.91 27.03 -73.00
CA MET A 1 -6.25 28.33 -73.22
C MET A 1 -5.12 28.44 -72.22
N ALA A 2 -3.96 28.57 -72.72
CA ALA A 2 -2.65 28.54 -72.08
C ALA A 2 -2.20 29.95 -71.61
N LEU A 3 -1.06 29.93 -70.91
CA LEU A 3 -0.12 31.02 -70.65
C LEU A 3 -0.32 31.73 -69.28
N SER A 4 0.71 32.12 -68.50
CA SER A 4 2.15 32.03 -68.71
C SER A 4 2.86 32.38 -67.39
N LEU A 5 4.08 31.89 -67.29
CA LEU A 5 5.18 32.17 -66.36
C LEU A 5 5.43 33.64 -66.04
N GLY A 6 5.90 33.85 -64.78
CA GLY A 6 6.59 35.04 -64.34
C GLY A 6 7.49 34.74 -63.17
N ALA A 7 8.75 34.45 -63.41
CA ALA A 7 9.82 34.36 -62.41
C ALA A 7 10.35 35.76 -62.06
N CYS A 8 10.50 36.06 -60.76
CA CYS A 8 11.38 37.10 -60.31
C CYS A 8 12.22 36.60 -59.15
N ASN A 9 13.48 36.52 -59.41
CA ASN A 9 14.53 36.20 -58.48
C ASN A 9 14.87 37.43 -57.63
N ALA A 10 14.78 37.33 -56.30
CA ALA A 10 15.35 38.31 -55.40
C ALA A 10 16.13 37.59 -54.32
N ASN A 11 17.42 37.65 -54.44
CA ASN A 11 18.44 37.19 -53.52
C ASN A 11 18.43 38.08 -52.29
N SER A 12 17.99 37.53 -51.14
CA SER A 12 18.20 38.14 -49.82
C SER A 12 18.85 37.14 -48.91
N SER A 13 20.09 37.34 -48.65
CA SER A 13 20.92 36.67 -47.63
C SER A 13 20.26 36.86 -46.25
N SER A 14 19.48 35.86 -45.80
CA SER A 14 19.07 35.74 -44.42
C SER A 14 20.11 34.92 -43.65
N THR A 15 20.83 35.59 -42.78
CA THR A 15 21.57 35.00 -41.67
C THR A 15 20.62 34.10 -40.89
N SER A 16 20.77 32.80 -41.06
CA SER A 16 20.12 31.80 -40.23
C SER A 16 20.73 31.83 -38.83
N SER A 17 20.11 32.59 -37.93
CA SER A 17 20.24 32.36 -36.51
C SER A 17 19.58 30.97 -36.24
N SER A 18 20.38 29.94 -36.13
CA SER A 18 19.96 28.66 -35.58
C SER A 18 19.63 28.84 -34.11
N SER A 19 18.36 29.20 -33.82
CA SER A 19 17.76 28.89 -32.51
C SER A 19 17.63 27.40 -32.48
N ALA A 20 18.53 26.72 -31.81
CA ALA A 20 18.30 25.35 -31.35
C ALA A 20 17.14 25.39 -30.36
N SER A 21 15.91 25.30 -30.86
CA SER A 21 14.80 24.82 -30.06
C SER A 21 15.04 23.34 -29.83
N GLY A 22 15.76 23.00 -28.77
CA GLY A 22 15.81 21.64 -28.31
C GLY A 22 14.39 21.21 -27.99
N ASP A 23 13.85 20.24 -28.76
CA ASP A 23 12.57 19.61 -28.43
C ASP A 23 12.67 19.11 -26.99
N GLY A 24 11.83 19.66 -26.09
CA GLY A 24 11.82 19.26 -24.68
C GLY A 24 11.45 17.79 -24.54
N VAL A 25 12.04 17.12 -23.57
CA VAL A 25 11.75 15.72 -23.25
C VAL A 25 10.50 15.63 -22.39
N THR A 26 9.59 14.71 -22.72
CA THR A 26 8.46 14.35 -21.85
C THR A 26 8.74 13.02 -21.18
N VAL A 27 8.80 13.03 -19.85
CA VAL A 27 8.92 11.83 -18.99
C VAL A 27 7.54 11.42 -18.54
N SER A 28 7.12 10.21 -18.81
CA SER A 28 5.87 9.64 -18.32
C SER A 28 6.07 9.01 -16.94
N TYR A 29 5.14 9.31 -16.02
CA TYR A 29 5.13 8.78 -14.66
C TYR A 29 3.77 8.21 -14.30
N TRP A 30 3.73 6.97 -13.82
CA TRP A 30 2.49 6.31 -13.39
C TRP A 30 2.45 6.08 -11.89
N LEU A 31 1.26 6.33 -11.30
CA LEU A 31 0.93 6.01 -9.91
C LEU A 31 -0.53 5.58 -9.80
N TRP A 32 -0.91 4.99 -8.66
CA TRP A 32 -2.28 4.51 -8.46
C TRP A 32 -3.14 5.39 -7.55
N ASP A 33 -2.56 6.17 -6.66
CA ASP A 33 -3.30 6.94 -5.65
C ASP A 33 -3.78 8.28 -6.23
N ASP A 34 -5.10 8.45 -6.32
CA ASP A 34 -5.75 9.65 -6.84
C ASP A 34 -5.59 10.88 -5.92
N ARG A 35 -5.40 10.67 -4.60
CA ARG A 35 -5.15 11.74 -3.63
C ARG A 35 -3.72 12.24 -3.70
N GLN A 36 -2.79 11.37 -4.08
CA GLN A 36 -1.38 11.73 -4.24
C GLN A 36 -1.08 12.39 -5.59
N ALA A 37 -1.80 12.04 -6.66
CA ALA A 37 -1.55 12.53 -8.00
C ALA A 37 -1.47 14.07 -8.09
N PRO A 38 -2.40 14.87 -7.49
CA PRO A 38 -2.31 16.32 -7.50
C PRO A 38 -1.08 16.88 -6.76
N LEU A 39 -0.59 16.18 -5.74
CA LEU A 39 0.59 16.57 -4.97
C LEU A 39 1.87 16.37 -5.78
N TYR A 40 1.97 15.24 -6.46
CA TYR A 40 3.10 14.98 -7.37
C TYR A 40 3.03 15.85 -8.63
N GLN A 41 1.84 16.30 -9.06
CA GLN A 41 1.75 17.30 -10.12
C GLN A 41 2.39 18.63 -9.69
N GLN A 42 2.18 19.07 -8.45
CA GLN A 42 2.86 20.26 -7.92
C GLN A 42 4.39 20.07 -7.86
N CYS A 43 4.87 18.87 -7.53
CA CYS A 43 6.30 18.56 -7.62
C CYS A 43 6.79 18.58 -9.07
N ALA A 44 5.99 18.09 -10.02
CA ALA A 44 6.34 18.10 -11.44
C ALA A 44 6.42 19.53 -12.02
N ASP A 45 5.54 20.41 -11.59
CA ASP A 45 5.54 21.83 -11.98
C ASP A 45 6.81 22.55 -11.47
N ASP A 46 7.16 22.31 -10.19
CA ASP A 46 8.40 22.84 -9.60
C ASP A 46 9.66 22.25 -10.25
N PHE A 47 9.62 20.95 -10.60
CA PHE A 47 10.70 20.28 -11.31
C PHE A 47 10.90 20.85 -12.71
N HIS A 48 9.81 21.08 -13.45
CA HIS A 48 9.85 21.69 -14.77
C HIS A 48 10.40 23.12 -14.70
N ALA A 49 9.99 23.91 -13.71
CA ALA A 49 10.52 25.26 -13.53
C ALA A 49 12.06 25.28 -13.32
N ALA A 50 12.61 24.25 -12.67
CA ALA A 50 14.04 24.08 -12.49
C ALA A 50 14.75 23.37 -13.69
N ASN A 51 14.00 22.66 -14.52
CA ASN A 51 14.46 21.88 -15.67
C ASN A 51 13.55 22.15 -16.89
N PRO A 52 13.61 23.34 -17.53
CA PRO A 52 12.63 23.77 -18.54
C PRO A 52 12.53 22.83 -19.76
N ASN A 53 13.56 22.04 -20.00
CA ASN A 53 13.60 21.08 -21.11
C ASN A 53 12.98 19.72 -20.77
N ILE A 54 12.49 19.52 -19.53
CA ILE A 54 11.88 18.27 -19.10
C ILE A 54 10.46 18.54 -18.62
N THR A 55 9.49 17.90 -19.22
CA THR A 55 8.08 17.91 -18.78
C THR A 55 7.73 16.54 -18.22
N VAL A 56 7.06 16.47 -17.08
CA VAL A 56 6.57 15.21 -16.52
C VAL A 56 5.07 15.07 -16.80
N LYS A 57 4.69 13.96 -17.42
CA LYS A 57 3.28 13.61 -17.64
C LYS A 57 2.86 12.53 -16.64
N ILE A 58 2.04 12.90 -15.68
CA ILE A 58 1.51 11.99 -14.66
C ILE A 58 0.25 11.30 -15.19
N THR A 59 0.17 9.98 -14.99
CA THR A 59 -1.03 9.18 -15.26
C THR A 59 -1.39 8.39 -14.00
N GLN A 60 -2.61 8.59 -13.51
CA GLN A 60 -3.17 7.85 -12.39
C GLN A 60 -4.06 6.72 -12.92
N THR A 61 -3.90 5.51 -12.35
CA THR A 61 -4.74 4.34 -12.60
C THR A 61 -5.10 3.71 -11.26
N ALA A 62 -6.36 3.41 -11.00
CA ALA A 62 -6.79 2.83 -9.73
C ALA A 62 -6.04 1.51 -9.41
N TRP A 63 -5.76 1.27 -8.12
CA TRP A 63 -4.96 0.14 -7.63
C TRP A 63 -5.29 -1.20 -8.29
N GLY A 64 -6.59 -1.56 -8.35
CA GLY A 64 -7.01 -2.86 -8.92
C GLY A 64 -6.71 -3.05 -10.41
N GLN A 65 -6.46 -1.96 -11.16
CA GLN A 65 -6.15 -1.99 -12.59
C GLN A 65 -4.69 -1.63 -12.87
N TYR A 66 -4.02 -1.03 -11.91
CA TYR A 66 -2.66 -0.50 -12.09
C TYR A 66 -1.68 -1.60 -12.49
N TRP A 67 -1.65 -2.69 -11.74
CA TRP A 67 -0.70 -3.79 -11.94
C TRP A 67 -0.94 -4.54 -13.25
N ASP A 68 -2.19 -4.85 -13.58
CA ASP A 68 -2.55 -5.52 -14.84
C ASP A 68 -2.17 -4.67 -16.05
N THR A 69 -2.46 -3.36 -15.96
CA THR A 69 -2.11 -2.41 -17.02
C THR A 69 -0.60 -2.26 -17.15
N LEU A 70 0.11 -2.06 -16.04
CA LEU A 70 1.57 -1.90 -16.03
C LEU A 70 2.26 -3.15 -16.58
N THR A 71 1.91 -4.34 -16.11
CA THR A 71 2.48 -5.62 -16.57
C THR A 71 2.25 -5.82 -18.07
N THR A 72 1.05 -5.50 -18.55
CA THR A 72 0.74 -5.57 -20.00
C THR A 72 1.60 -4.60 -20.80
N GLN A 73 1.78 -3.37 -20.35
CA GLN A 73 2.59 -2.36 -21.04
C GLN A 73 4.09 -2.71 -21.00
N LEU A 74 4.59 -3.25 -19.88
CA LEU A 74 5.97 -3.75 -19.76
C LEU A 74 6.22 -4.88 -20.79
N ALA A 75 5.31 -5.85 -20.88
CA ALA A 75 5.40 -6.94 -21.84
C ALA A 75 5.34 -6.46 -23.31
N ALA A 76 4.57 -5.40 -23.58
CA ALA A 76 4.46 -4.78 -24.89
C ALA A 76 5.61 -3.81 -25.23
N SER A 77 6.58 -3.61 -24.33
CA SER A 77 7.65 -2.61 -24.46
C SER A 77 7.11 -1.19 -24.68
N ASN A 78 6.02 -0.85 -24.01
CA ASN A 78 5.33 0.45 -24.08
C ASN A 78 4.98 0.99 -22.69
N ALA A 79 5.77 0.64 -21.69
CA ALA A 79 5.57 1.08 -20.31
C ALA A 79 5.96 2.57 -20.13
N PRO A 80 5.50 3.23 -19.04
CA PRO A 80 5.93 4.57 -18.71
C PRO A 80 7.43 4.62 -18.39
N ASP A 81 8.08 5.78 -18.58
CA ASP A 81 9.51 5.95 -18.27
C ASP A 81 9.82 5.69 -16.79
N THR A 82 8.87 6.06 -15.93
CA THR A 82 8.96 5.88 -14.47
C THR A 82 7.61 5.48 -13.90
N PHE A 83 7.63 4.72 -12.82
CA PHE A 83 6.41 4.31 -12.14
C PHE A 83 6.65 4.02 -10.66
N VAL A 84 5.57 4.10 -9.88
CA VAL A 84 5.60 3.68 -8.47
C VAL A 84 5.65 2.16 -8.43
N ASP A 85 6.64 1.62 -7.70
CA ASP A 85 6.73 0.20 -7.41
C ASP A 85 6.45 -0.07 -5.93
N HIS A 86 5.83 -1.21 -5.68
CA HIS A 86 5.57 -1.72 -4.34
C HIS A 86 6.70 -2.68 -3.96
N SER A 87 7.24 -2.58 -2.74
CA SER A 87 8.38 -3.38 -2.29
C SER A 87 8.25 -4.87 -2.61
N THR A 88 7.04 -5.41 -2.54
CA THR A 88 6.76 -6.84 -2.79
C THR A 88 6.97 -7.29 -4.23
N ARG A 89 7.02 -6.36 -5.19
CA ARG A 89 7.18 -6.63 -6.63
C ARG A 89 8.58 -6.35 -7.15
N LEU A 90 9.45 -5.77 -6.32
CA LEU A 90 10.79 -5.35 -6.72
C LEU A 90 11.58 -6.47 -7.41
N LEU A 91 11.64 -7.66 -6.79
CA LEU A 91 12.40 -8.79 -7.34
C LEU A 91 11.84 -9.28 -8.67
N GLN A 92 10.52 -9.32 -8.82
CA GLN A 92 9.89 -9.69 -10.10
C GLN A 92 10.33 -8.77 -11.25
N PHE A 93 10.42 -7.46 -11.01
CA PHE A 93 10.87 -6.51 -12.03
C PHE A 93 12.38 -6.56 -12.24
N ILE A 94 13.18 -6.87 -11.22
CA ILE A 94 14.61 -7.10 -11.35
C ILE A 94 14.88 -8.37 -12.18
N ASP A 95 14.25 -9.48 -11.84
CA ASP A 95 14.42 -10.78 -12.49
C ASP A 95 14.02 -10.72 -13.98
N SER A 96 12.92 -10.03 -14.27
CA SER A 96 12.44 -9.79 -15.64
C SER A 96 13.18 -8.66 -16.37
N LYS A 97 14.15 -8.02 -15.73
CA LYS A 97 14.98 -6.91 -16.27
C LYS A 97 14.14 -5.72 -16.74
N GLN A 98 13.03 -5.46 -16.07
CA GLN A 98 12.12 -4.37 -16.42
C GLN A 98 12.50 -3.02 -15.82
N ILE A 99 13.31 -3.01 -14.79
CA ILE A 99 13.76 -1.78 -14.12
C ILE A 99 15.27 -1.63 -14.16
N LEU A 100 15.75 -0.39 -14.19
CA LEU A 100 17.18 -0.07 -14.28
C LEU A 100 17.87 -0.22 -12.92
N ASP A 101 19.09 -0.76 -12.97
CA ASP A 101 20.09 -0.54 -11.93
C ASP A 101 20.52 0.93 -11.98
N ILE A 102 20.14 1.69 -10.94
CA ILE A 102 20.45 3.13 -10.82
C ILE A 102 21.58 3.42 -9.82
N THR A 103 22.36 2.41 -9.43
CA THR A 103 23.40 2.52 -8.40
C THR A 103 24.38 3.66 -8.69
N ASP A 104 24.96 3.67 -9.89
CA ASP A 104 25.95 4.69 -10.28
C ASP A 104 25.32 6.07 -10.41
N LYS A 105 24.11 6.16 -11.02
CA LYS A 105 23.38 7.42 -11.13
C LYS A 105 23.03 8.02 -9.77
N ALA A 106 22.60 7.19 -8.82
CA ALA A 106 22.30 7.62 -7.46
C ALA A 106 23.55 8.14 -6.73
N LYS A 107 24.69 7.46 -6.91
CA LYS A 107 25.96 7.88 -6.36
C LYS A 107 26.46 9.21 -6.96
N GLU A 108 26.39 9.34 -8.29
CA GLU A 108 26.77 10.57 -9.01
C GLU A 108 25.89 11.76 -8.62
N ALA A 109 24.59 11.53 -8.42
CA ALA A 109 23.63 12.53 -7.95
C ALA A 109 23.75 12.85 -6.45
N GLY A 110 24.62 12.16 -5.71
CA GLY A 110 24.81 12.37 -4.28
C GLY A 110 23.57 12.03 -3.44
N ILE A 111 22.81 11.00 -3.82
CA ILE A 111 21.64 10.56 -3.05
C ILE A 111 22.09 10.14 -1.65
N ASP A 112 21.56 10.82 -0.65
CA ASP A 112 21.87 10.59 0.77
C ASP A 112 20.75 9.79 1.44
N ASP A 113 21.04 8.54 1.77
CA ASP A 113 20.10 7.63 2.41
C ASP A 113 19.74 8.04 3.84
N SER A 114 20.56 8.86 4.48
CA SER A 114 20.34 9.31 5.86
C SER A 114 19.15 10.27 6.01
N ILE A 115 18.63 10.81 4.90
CA ILE A 115 17.45 11.67 4.93
C ILE A 115 16.16 10.87 5.09
N TYR A 116 16.15 9.56 4.85
CA TYR A 116 14.96 8.71 4.89
C TYR A 116 14.78 8.03 6.25
N GLN A 117 13.56 7.60 6.54
CA GLN A 117 13.27 6.78 7.70
C GLN A 117 14.10 5.49 7.67
N PRO A 118 14.58 5.01 8.83
CA PRO A 118 15.44 3.83 8.90
C PRO A 118 14.86 2.62 8.15
N GLY A 119 15.69 2.03 7.29
CA GLY A 119 15.33 0.84 6.51
C GLY A 119 14.65 1.11 5.18
N LEU A 120 14.02 2.26 4.95
CA LEU A 120 13.28 2.50 3.70
C LEU A 120 14.19 2.55 2.46
N ALA A 121 15.39 3.11 2.59
CA ALA A 121 16.34 3.15 1.49
C ALA A 121 16.80 1.75 1.05
N ASP A 122 16.69 0.76 1.91
CA ASP A 122 17.15 -0.61 1.62
C ASP A 122 16.05 -1.45 0.93
N LEU A 123 14.77 -1.03 1.03
CA LEU A 123 13.66 -1.72 0.37
C LEU A 123 13.75 -1.69 -1.17
N SER A 124 14.49 -0.74 -1.74
CA SER A 124 14.75 -0.65 -3.20
C SER A 124 16.14 -1.14 -3.61
N LYS A 125 16.83 -1.86 -2.72
CA LYS A 125 18.16 -2.44 -2.98
C LYS A 125 18.10 -3.95 -2.99
N PHE A 126 18.84 -4.55 -3.90
CA PHE A 126 19.01 -6.00 -3.97
C PHE A 126 20.43 -6.33 -4.43
N GLU A 127 21.10 -7.28 -3.74
CA GLU A 127 22.50 -7.70 -4.03
C GLU A 127 23.49 -6.55 -4.19
N GLY A 128 23.36 -5.53 -3.33
CA GLY A 128 24.24 -4.37 -3.32
C GLY A 128 23.97 -3.33 -4.42
N LYS A 129 22.95 -3.55 -5.24
CA LYS A 129 22.49 -2.64 -6.29
C LYS A 129 21.22 -1.91 -5.87
N ARG A 130 21.05 -0.70 -6.42
CA ARG A 130 19.85 0.12 -6.20
C ARG A 130 19.00 0.15 -7.46
N TYR A 131 17.70 -0.10 -7.29
CA TYR A 131 16.74 -0.15 -8.39
C TYR A 131 15.65 0.92 -8.30
N GLY A 132 15.53 1.59 -7.16
CA GLY A 132 14.55 2.65 -6.94
C GLY A 132 14.98 3.66 -5.89
N LEU A 133 14.19 4.71 -5.72
CA LEU A 133 14.35 5.71 -4.66
C LEU A 133 13.11 5.75 -3.77
N PRO A 134 13.28 5.91 -2.43
CA PRO A 134 12.17 5.88 -1.48
C PRO A 134 11.15 6.98 -1.75
N LYS A 135 9.87 6.61 -1.80
CA LYS A 135 8.74 7.51 -2.04
C LYS A 135 7.97 7.82 -0.76
N ASP A 136 7.39 6.82 -0.16
CA ASP A 136 6.58 6.91 1.07
C ASP A 136 6.66 5.61 1.88
N TRP A 137 6.00 5.61 3.04
CA TRP A 137 5.90 4.45 3.91
C TRP A 137 4.56 4.42 4.64
N ASP A 138 4.20 3.24 5.12
CA ASP A 138 3.00 3.04 5.91
C ASP A 138 3.17 2.01 7.03
N THR A 139 2.27 2.09 8.00
CA THR A 139 2.00 1.07 9.01
C THR A 139 0.49 0.93 9.18
N MET A 140 0.08 -0.12 9.88
CA MET A 140 -1.33 -0.47 10.03
C MET A 140 -1.85 -0.10 11.42
N GLY A 141 -3.16 0.17 11.48
CA GLY A 141 -3.89 0.40 12.72
C GLY A 141 -5.28 -0.23 12.67
N LEU A 142 -5.91 -0.37 13.82
CA LEU A 142 -7.31 -0.78 13.94
C LEU A 142 -8.19 0.46 13.77
N LEU A 143 -8.81 0.60 12.61
CA LEU A 143 -9.84 1.61 12.35
C LEU A 143 -11.14 1.18 13.04
N TYR A 144 -11.80 2.09 13.75
CA TYR A 144 -13.07 1.81 14.41
C TYR A 144 -14.00 3.03 14.45
N ASP A 145 -15.30 2.77 14.43
CA ASP A 145 -16.34 3.79 14.65
C ASP A 145 -16.37 4.16 16.14
N THR A 146 -16.06 5.41 16.46
CA THR A 146 -15.93 5.87 17.86
C THR A 146 -17.25 5.94 18.60
N GLU A 147 -18.37 6.18 17.90
CA GLU A 147 -19.69 6.20 18.51
C GLU A 147 -20.13 4.79 18.86
N VAL A 148 -19.91 3.84 17.95
CA VAL A 148 -20.20 2.41 18.18
C VAL A 148 -19.36 1.84 19.32
N ALA A 149 -18.05 2.16 19.35
CA ALA A 149 -17.16 1.73 20.43
C ALA A 149 -17.62 2.28 21.80
N LYS A 150 -18.00 3.57 21.85
CA LYS A 150 -18.53 4.21 23.06
C LYS A 150 -19.83 3.58 23.52
N GLU A 151 -20.77 3.31 22.63
CA GLU A 151 -22.03 2.61 22.93
C GLU A 151 -21.78 1.21 23.51
N ALA A 152 -20.74 0.51 23.03
CA ALA A 152 -20.30 -0.79 23.53
C ALA A 152 -19.47 -0.70 24.85
N GLY A 153 -19.25 0.52 25.39
CA GLY A 153 -18.56 0.76 26.65
C GLY A 153 -17.04 0.85 26.54
N TYR A 154 -16.49 1.07 25.35
CA TYR A 154 -15.04 1.20 25.14
C TYR A 154 -14.59 2.67 25.06
N THR A 155 -13.52 2.99 25.78
CA THR A 155 -12.78 4.25 25.67
C THR A 155 -11.63 4.11 24.66
N LYS A 156 -11.00 5.23 24.30
CA LYS A 156 -9.79 5.23 23.48
C LYS A 156 -8.66 4.41 24.13
N GLU A 157 -8.53 4.50 25.45
CA GLU A 157 -7.54 3.78 26.23
C GLU A 157 -7.79 2.26 26.24
N ASP A 158 -9.05 1.83 26.23
CA ASP A 158 -9.42 0.42 26.10
C ASP A 158 -9.07 -0.12 24.72
N MET A 159 -9.39 0.65 23.66
CA MET A 159 -9.05 0.29 22.29
C MET A 159 -7.54 0.13 22.09
N ALA A 160 -6.71 0.93 22.74
CA ALA A 160 -5.25 0.83 22.66
C ALA A 160 -4.66 -0.40 23.36
N LYS A 161 -5.44 -1.07 24.23
CA LYS A 161 -5.01 -2.21 25.06
C LYS A 161 -5.66 -3.53 24.65
N LEU A 162 -6.40 -3.55 23.55
CA LEU A 162 -7.00 -4.80 23.06
C LEU A 162 -5.95 -5.89 22.88
N THR A 163 -6.29 -7.08 23.32
CA THR A 163 -5.49 -8.31 23.15
C THR A 163 -6.16 -9.25 22.17
N TRP A 164 -5.34 -10.08 21.52
CA TRP A 164 -5.82 -11.08 20.60
C TRP A 164 -5.04 -12.39 20.75
N ASN A 165 -5.70 -13.50 20.52
CA ASN A 165 -5.07 -14.82 20.32
C ASN A 165 -6.00 -15.72 19.47
N PRO A 166 -5.48 -16.75 18.79
CA PRO A 166 -6.28 -17.58 17.89
C PRO A 166 -7.24 -18.55 18.60
N THR A 167 -7.16 -18.71 19.93
CA THR A 167 -7.96 -19.67 20.68
C THR A 167 -9.36 -19.12 21.01
N ASP A 168 -9.41 -17.92 21.58
CA ASP A 168 -10.66 -17.28 22.01
C ASP A 168 -10.83 -15.84 21.48
N GLY A 169 -9.83 -15.32 20.76
CA GLY A 169 -9.82 -14.00 20.16
C GLY A 169 -9.53 -12.86 21.15
N GLY A 170 -9.29 -13.15 22.42
CA GLY A 170 -8.97 -12.16 23.46
C GLY A 170 -10.04 -11.06 23.61
N THR A 171 -9.63 -9.91 24.16
CA THR A 171 -10.51 -8.76 24.33
C THR A 171 -10.91 -8.11 23.00
N PHE A 172 -10.18 -8.35 21.93
CA PHE A 172 -10.56 -7.89 20.59
C PHE A 172 -11.83 -8.62 20.11
N GLN A 173 -11.91 -9.94 20.26
CA GLN A 173 -13.14 -10.65 19.90
C GLN A 173 -14.34 -10.25 20.77
N GLU A 174 -14.11 -9.92 22.05
CA GLU A 174 -15.19 -9.39 22.91
C GLU A 174 -15.69 -8.04 22.37
N PHE A 175 -14.77 -7.11 21.99
CA PHE A 175 -15.12 -5.86 21.33
C PHE A 175 -15.93 -6.11 20.05
N VAL A 176 -15.45 -7.00 19.19
CA VAL A 176 -16.13 -7.38 17.94
C VAL A 176 -17.53 -7.92 18.20
N ALA A 177 -17.71 -8.82 19.17
CA ALA A 177 -19.00 -9.37 19.53
C ALA A 177 -19.98 -8.30 20.07
N LYS A 178 -19.51 -7.41 20.97
CA LYS A 178 -20.32 -6.32 21.53
C LYS A 178 -20.76 -5.29 20.48
N THR A 179 -19.93 -5.05 19.46
CA THR A 179 -20.22 -4.10 18.39
C THR A 179 -20.97 -4.71 17.21
N THR A 180 -21.05 -6.04 17.13
CA THR A 180 -21.96 -6.74 16.19
C THR A 180 -23.41 -6.64 16.69
N VAL A 181 -24.34 -6.28 15.79
CA VAL A 181 -25.76 -6.13 16.15
C VAL A 181 -26.62 -6.73 15.06
N ASP A 182 -27.63 -7.54 15.45
CA ASP A 182 -28.63 -8.09 14.54
C ASP A 182 -29.73 -7.07 14.19
N ALA A 183 -30.67 -7.47 13.33
CA ALA A 183 -31.79 -6.61 12.92
C ALA A 183 -32.76 -6.29 14.05
N ASN A 184 -32.79 -7.07 15.16
CA ASN A 184 -33.62 -6.86 16.33
C ASN A 184 -32.94 -6.00 17.40
N GLY A 185 -31.63 -5.67 17.23
CA GLY A 185 -30.88 -4.86 18.16
C GLY A 185 -30.09 -5.65 19.21
N HIS A 186 -30.07 -6.99 19.12
CA HIS A 186 -29.24 -7.82 20.00
C HIS A 186 -27.78 -7.81 19.56
N ASN A 187 -26.86 -7.63 20.51
CA ASN A 187 -25.43 -7.74 20.19
C ASN A 187 -24.96 -9.20 20.17
N GLY A 188 -23.77 -9.44 19.63
CA GLY A 188 -23.23 -10.81 19.44
C GLY A 188 -23.01 -11.62 20.72
N LEU A 189 -23.08 -11.01 21.93
CA LEU A 189 -23.04 -11.70 23.22
C LEU A 189 -24.41 -12.04 23.77
N ASP A 190 -25.49 -11.46 23.21
CA ASP A 190 -26.86 -11.73 23.64
C ASP A 190 -27.28 -13.14 23.22
N PRO A 191 -27.84 -13.98 24.11
CA PRO A 191 -28.34 -15.29 23.74
C PRO A 191 -29.46 -15.27 22.65
N ALA A 192 -30.14 -14.12 22.45
CA ALA A 192 -31.12 -13.91 21.40
C ALA A 192 -30.54 -13.42 20.07
N PHE A 193 -29.23 -13.26 19.97
CA PHE A 193 -28.57 -12.78 18.75
C PHE A 193 -28.82 -13.70 17.54
N ASP A 194 -29.40 -13.14 16.48
CA ASP A 194 -29.61 -13.84 15.22
C ASP A 194 -28.43 -13.59 14.24
N LYS A 195 -27.46 -14.51 14.24
CA LYS A 195 -26.28 -14.45 13.36
C LYS A 195 -26.59 -14.51 11.86
N ASN A 196 -27.81 -14.89 11.46
CA ASN A 196 -28.19 -14.95 10.05
C ASN A 196 -28.83 -13.64 9.55
N ASN A 197 -29.15 -12.72 10.47
CA ASN A 197 -29.83 -11.46 10.19
C ASN A 197 -29.06 -10.27 10.81
N VAL A 198 -27.77 -10.19 10.54
CA VAL A 198 -26.86 -9.16 11.10
C VAL A 198 -27.09 -7.84 10.38
N LYS A 199 -27.31 -6.78 11.17
CA LYS A 199 -27.45 -5.39 10.70
C LYS A 199 -26.11 -4.67 10.63
N ARG A 200 -25.22 -4.90 11.61
CA ARG A 200 -23.87 -4.36 11.68
C ARG A 200 -22.92 -5.43 12.17
N TYR A 201 -21.85 -5.64 11.44
CA TYR A 201 -20.75 -6.53 11.84
C TYR A 201 -19.79 -5.79 12.76
N GLY A 202 -19.16 -6.50 13.69
CA GLY A 202 -18.15 -5.91 14.57
C GLY A 202 -16.81 -5.70 13.89
N TYR A 203 -16.47 -6.59 12.96
CA TYR A 203 -15.20 -6.56 12.22
C TYR A 203 -15.41 -6.88 10.74
N TYR A 204 -14.66 -6.18 9.89
CA TYR A 204 -14.59 -6.43 8.46
C TYR A 204 -13.16 -6.88 8.10
N PRO A 205 -12.89 -8.18 7.98
CA PRO A 205 -11.60 -8.69 7.51
C PRO A 205 -11.47 -8.48 6.00
N GLU A 206 -10.29 -8.06 5.54
CA GLU A 206 -10.00 -7.98 4.11
C GLU A 206 -9.39 -9.31 3.62
N TRP A 207 -10.21 -10.10 2.91
CA TRP A 207 -9.78 -11.40 2.40
C TRP A 207 -9.12 -11.36 1.03
N ALA A 208 -9.16 -10.22 0.35
CA ALA A 208 -8.61 -10.03 -0.99
C ALA A 208 -7.31 -9.21 -0.97
N ASP A 209 -6.44 -9.45 0.01
CA ASP A 209 -5.23 -8.67 0.26
C ASP A 209 -3.94 -9.45 -0.08
N GLY A 210 -4.05 -10.40 -0.99
CA GLY A 210 -2.92 -11.15 -1.55
C GLY A 210 -2.18 -12.02 -0.56
N ALA A 211 -0.90 -12.27 -0.87
CA ALA A 211 -0.02 -13.13 -0.09
C ALA A 211 0.55 -12.47 1.18
N ILE A 212 0.25 -11.19 1.41
CA ILE A 212 0.76 -10.43 2.57
C ILE A 212 -0.30 -10.28 3.64
N GLY A 213 -1.55 -10.03 3.24
CA GLY A 213 -2.64 -9.81 4.17
C GLY A 213 -2.46 -8.57 5.05
N GLN A 214 -1.84 -7.51 4.50
CA GLN A 214 -1.49 -6.29 5.24
C GLN A 214 -2.72 -5.60 5.86
N ASN A 215 -3.87 -5.60 5.18
CA ASN A 215 -5.12 -5.02 5.69
C ASN A 215 -5.98 -6.03 6.47
N GLY A 216 -5.43 -7.16 6.89
CA GLY A 216 -6.21 -8.23 7.53
C GLY A 216 -5.38 -9.25 8.25
N TRP A 217 -5.41 -10.48 7.76
CA TRP A 217 -4.85 -11.66 8.42
C TRP A 217 -3.34 -11.58 8.71
N GLY A 218 -2.56 -10.87 7.90
CA GLY A 218 -1.10 -10.81 8.04
C GLY A 218 -0.65 -10.20 9.37
N GLU A 219 -1.35 -9.17 9.83
CA GLU A 219 -1.08 -8.49 11.10
C GLU A 219 -1.32 -9.42 12.29
N PHE A 220 -2.44 -10.15 12.27
CA PHE A 220 -2.76 -11.14 13.28
C PHE A 220 -1.80 -12.33 13.22
N ALA A 221 -1.51 -12.86 12.03
CA ALA A 221 -0.58 -13.96 11.87
C ALA A 221 0.82 -13.62 12.38
N ALA A 222 1.35 -12.43 12.02
CA ALA A 222 2.65 -11.97 12.52
C ALA A 222 2.65 -11.80 14.05
N SER A 223 1.56 -11.30 14.64
CA SER A 223 1.41 -11.21 16.10
C SER A 223 1.21 -12.56 16.79
N ASN A 224 0.93 -13.62 16.03
CA ASN A 224 0.90 -15.03 16.45
C ASN A 224 2.23 -15.78 16.18
N GLY A 225 3.24 -15.08 15.66
CA GLY A 225 4.57 -15.64 15.41
C GLY A 225 4.82 -16.13 13.99
N PHE A 226 3.90 -15.91 13.06
CA PHE A 226 4.07 -16.26 11.66
C PHE A 226 5.19 -15.43 11.00
N THR A 227 5.96 -16.12 10.14
CA THR A 227 6.90 -15.50 9.20
C THR A 227 6.66 -16.07 7.81
N TYR A 228 6.65 -15.21 6.80
CA TYR A 228 6.28 -15.58 5.42
C TYR A 228 7.24 -16.61 4.80
N GLY A 229 8.50 -16.60 5.22
CA GLY A 229 9.53 -17.52 4.72
C GLY A 229 10.72 -17.58 5.67
N ASP A 230 11.75 -18.29 5.25
CA ASP A 230 13.03 -18.40 5.97
C ASP A 230 13.84 -17.09 5.95
N LYS A 231 13.50 -16.17 5.04
CA LYS A 231 14.05 -14.80 4.92
C LYS A 231 12.94 -13.84 4.51
N THR A 232 13.10 -12.57 4.85
CA THR A 232 12.18 -11.50 4.43
C THR A 232 12.35 -11.18 2.94
N VAL A 233 13.59 -11.13 2.45
CA VAL A 233 13.91 -10.83 1.05
C VAL A 233 14.44 -12.09 0.37
N ASN A 234 13.85 -12.43 -0.76
CA ASN A 234 14.18 -13.59 -1.57
C ASN A 234 14.26 -14.89 -0.75
N PRO A 235 13.16 -15.34 -0.13
CA PRO A 235 13.13 -16.56 0.66
C PRO A 235 13.47 -17.77 -0.20
N THR A 236 14.10 -18.76 0.40
CA THR A 236 14.36 -20.07 -0.23
C THR A 236 13.31 -21.09 0.15
N LYS A 237 12.42 -20.71 1.09
CA LYS A 237 11.29 -21.51 1.54
C LYS A 237 10.18 -20.61 2.06
N PHE A 238 8.96 -20.84 1.62
CA PHE A 238 7.74 -20.25 2.18
C PHE A 238 7.18 -21.06 3.33
N ASN A 239 6.52 -20.38 4.28
CA ASN A 239 5.96 -20.96 5.49
C ASN A 239 4.41 -20.88 5.54
N PHE A 240 3.71 -20.74 4.42
CA PHE A 240 2.24 -20.56 4.41
C PHE A 240 1.44 -21.73 5.00
N ALA A 241 2.05 -22.86 5.31
CA ALA A 241 1.44 -23.95 6.06
C ALA A 241 1.77 -23.91 7.56
N ASP A 242 2.44 -22.86 8.05
CA ASP A 242 2.79 -22.75 9.47
C ASP A 242 1.54 -22.67 10.35
N LYS A 243 1.59 -23.33 11.50
CA LYS A 243 0.46 -23.41 12.42
C LYS A 243 -0.03 -22.04 12.90
N SER A 244 0.87 -21.07 13.06
CA SER A 244 0.50 -19.71 13.49
C SER A 244 -0.38 -19.01 12.46
N LEU A 245 -0.13 -19.20 11.15
CA LEU A 245 -1.01 -18.70 10.10
C LEU A 245 -2.32 -19.48 10.04
N VAL A 246 -2.24 -20.80 10.03
CA VAL A 246 -3.43 -21.68 9.93
C VAL A 246 -4.41 -21.41 11.08
N ASP A 247 -3.91 -21.30 12.31
CA ASP A 247 -4.74 -20.98 13.49
C ASP A 247 -5.35 -19.57 13.38
N THR A 248 -4.62 -18.61 12.85
CA THR A 248 -5.13 -17.24 12.62
C THR A 248 -6.29 -17.26 11.63
N LEU A 249 -6.14 -17.91 10.49
CA LEU A 249 -7.19 -18.01 9.47
C LEU A 249 -8.41 -18.80 9.99
N ALA A 250 -8.18 -19.84 10.78
CA ALA A 250 -9.26 -20.59 11.43
C ALA A 250 -10.05 -19.69 12.38
N TRP A 251 -9.38 -18.84 13.15
CA TRP A 251 -10.04 -17.87 14.04
C TRP A 251 -10.82 -16.82 13.25
N GLU A 252 -10.25 -16.21 12.20
CA GLU A 252 -10.98 -15.22 11.38
C GLU A 252 -12.23 -15.85 10.74
N ARG A 253 -12.12 -17.09 10.24
CA ARG A 253 -13.29 -17.81 9.73
C ARG A 253 -14.36 -18.02 10.81
N GLN A 254 -13.97 -18.30 12.06
CA GLN A 254 -14.93 -18.40 13.16
C GLN A 254 -15.72 -17.10 13.39
N LEU A 255 -15.15 -15.93 13.10
CA LEU A 255 -15.89 -14.67 13.18
C LEU A 255 -17.05 -14.66 12.17
N ILE A 256 -16.85 -15.20 10.98
CA ILE A 256 -17.91 -15.38 9.97
C ILE A 256 -18.96 -16.37 10.48
N GLU A 257 -18.56 -17.51 11.02
CA GLU A 257 -19.45 -18.56 11.53
C GLU A 257 -20.31 -18.11 12.72
N LYS A 258 -19.77 -17.21 13.54
CA LYS A 258 -20.45 -16.54 14.65
C LYS A 258 -21.36 -15.38 14.19
N GLY A 259 -21.25 -14.93 12.94
CA GLY A 259 -21.96 -13.76 12.42
C GLY A 259 -21.35 -12.42 12.85
N TYR A 260 -20.09 -12.42 13.29
CA TYR A 260 -19.36 -11.21 13.72
C TYR A 260 -18.66 -10.50 12.58
N ALA A 261 -18.38 -11.22 11.50
CA ALA A 261 -17.85 -10.73 10.24
C ALA A 261 -18.76 -11.15 9.07
N PRO A 262 -18.83 -10.38 7.98
CA PRO A 262 -19.63 -10.75 6.82
C PRO A 262 -19.07 -11.98 6.12
N LYS A 263 -19.91 -12.76 5.45
CA LYS A 263 -19.49 -13.84 4.56
C LYS A 263 -18.69 -13.27 3.40
N PHE A 264 -17.72 -14.04 2.92
CA PHE A 264 -16.80 -13.62 1.85
C PHE A 264 -17.54 -13.17 0.57
N ASP A 265 -18.58 -13.90 0.15
CA ASP A 265 -19.39 -13.58 -1.02
C ASP A 265 -20.14 -12.23 -0.92
N LYS A 266 -20.37 -11.75 0.32
CA LYS A 266 -20.99 -10.43 0.58
C LYS A 266 -19.94 -9.31 0.66
N GLN A 267 -18.67 -9.61 0.89
CA GLN A 267 -17.61 -8.61 1.03
C GLN A 267 -17.19 -8.02 -0.32
N SER A 268 -17.15 -8.83 -1.38
CA SER A 268 -16.56 -8.49 -2.66
C SER A 268 -17.27 -7.37 -3.44
N SER A 269 -18.49 -6.98 -3.04
CA SER A 269 -19.31 -6.04 -3.82
C SER A 269 -19.14 -4.56 -3.49
N LEU A 270 -18.73 -4.21 -2.26
CA LEU A 270 -18.70 -2.81 -1.78
C LEU A 270 -17.29 -2.27 -1.53
N GLY A 271 -16.33 -3.12 -1.21
CA GLY A 271 -15.00 -2.72 -0.72
C GLY A 271 -15.02 -2.17 0.72
N THR A 272 -13.86 -2.11 1.33
CA THR A 272 -13.70 -1.79 2.76
C THR A 272 -14.15 -0.36 3.09
N GLU A 273 -13.74 0.62 2.30
CA GLU A 273 -14.06 2.03 2.56
C GLU A 273 -15.58 2.30 2.50
N ALA A 274 -16.26 1.78 1.49
CA ALA A 274 -17.71 1.94 1.36
C ALA A 274 -18.47 1.20 2.47
N THR A 275 -18.01 0.02 2.87
CA THR A 275 -18.58 -0.79 3.97
C THR A 275 -18.49 -0.04 5.30
N MET A 276 -17.34 0.51 5.63
CA MET A 276 -17.13 1.28 6.86
C MET A 276 -17.97 2.56 6.85
N ASN A 277 -17.93 3.35 5.79
CA ASN A 277 -18.70 4.59 5.67
C ASN A 277 -20.23 4.36 5.73
N ALA A 278 -20.71 3.25 5.20
CA ALA A 278 -22.11 2.85 5.32
C ALA A 278 -22.50 2.38 6.74
N GLY A 279 -21.52 2.17 7.64
CA GLY A 279 -21.77 1.63 8.99
C GLY A 279 -22.18 0.17 8.99
N ILE A 280 -21.83 -0.57 7.95
CA ILE A 280 -22.07 -2.02 7.83
C ILE A 280 -21.12 -2.79 8.76
N ALA A 281 -19.94 -2.24 9.03
CA ALA A 281 -19.02 -2.78 10.03
C ALA A 281 -18.56 -1.69 11.01
N ALA A 282 -18.18 -2.11 12.22
CA ALA A 282 -17.72 -1.23 13.30
C ALA A 282 -16.21 -1.03 13.29
N SER A 283 -15.45 -1.97 12.75
CA SER A 283 -13.98 -1.92 12.71
C SER A 283 -13.39 -2.70 11.54
N THR A 284 -12.17 -2.33 11.17
CA THR A 284 -11.32 -3.02 10.19
C THR A 284 -9.85 -2.69 10.44
N ILE A 285 -8.92 -3.44 9.88
CA ILE A 285 -7.51 -3.01 9.79
C ILE A 285 -7.36 -2.08 8.60
N ALA A 286 -6.66 -0.96 8.78
CA ALA A 286 -6.43 -0.01 7.71
C ALA A 286 -5.11 0.74 7.90
N GLY A 287 -4.44 1.04 6.80
CA GLY A 287 -3.13 1.67 6.79
C GLY A 287 -3.15 3.19 6.97
N SER A 288 -2.01 3.76 7.34
CA SER A 288 -1.84 5.20 7.50
C SER A 288 -2.14 6.02 6.24
N PHE A 289 -2.13 5.37 5.07
CA PHE A 289 -2.51 5.95 3.78
C PHE A 289 -4.02 6.20 3.64
N THR A 290 -4.87 5.59 4.48
CA THR A 290 -6.32 5.77 4.46
C THR A 290 -6.83 6.86 5.43
N VAL A 291 -5.94 7.52 6.17
CA VAL A 291 -6.31 8.56 7.16
C VAL A 291 -7.11 9.68 6.51
N SER A 292 -6.74 10.14 5.32
CA SER A 292 -7.47 11.19 4.62
C SER A 292 -8.89 10.76 4.19
N SER A 293 -9.12 9.46 3.95
CA SER A 293 -10.44 8.91 3.63
C SER A 293 -11.38 8.90 4.83
N TYR A 294 -10.88 8.42 5.97
CA TYR A 294 -11.71 8.17 7.14
C TYR A 294 -11.76 9.34 8.13
N LEU A 295 -10.70 10.14 8.21
CA LEU A 295 -10.59 11.28 9.12
C LEU A 295 -10.59 12.62 8.37
N GLY A 296 -10.88 12.62 7.07
CA GLY A 296 -11.01 13.84 6.27
C GLY A 296 -12.27 14.64 6.60
N ALA A 297 -12.35 15.87 6.07
CA ALA A 297 -13.50 16.76 6.30
C ALA A 297 -14.83 16.19 5.78
N ASP A 298 -14.76 15.30 4.78
CA ASP A 298 -15.93 14.67 4.15
C ASP A 298 -16.28 13.32 4.79
N ALA A 299 -15.64 12.92 5.91
CA ALA A 299 -15.91 11.67 6.58
C ALA A 299 -17.37 11.62 7.07
N GLN A 300 -18.10 10.58 6.65
CA GLN A 300 -19.52 10.40 6.97
C GLN A 300 -19.75 9.85 8.37
N LYS A 301 -18.72 9.29 9.00
CA LYS A 301 -18.72 8.68 10.32
C LYS A 301 -17.58 9.23 11.17
N LYS A 302 -17.70 9.09 12.47
CA LYS A 302 -16.62 9.44 13.41
C LYS A 302 -15.72 8.25 13.63
N PHE A 303 -14.64 8.19 12.86
CA PHE A 303 -13.64 7.15 13.00
C PHE A 303 -12.44 7.61 13.83
N ALA A 304 -11.75 6.63 14.39
CA ALA A 304 -10.41 6.78 14.97
C ALA A 304 -9.58 5.53 14.66
N TYR A 305 -8.27 5.67 14.81
CA TYR A 305 -7.34 4.55 14.76
C TYR A 305 -6.84 4.23 16.16
N ALA A 306 -6.80 2.95 16.49
CA ALA A 306 -6.08 2.42 17.64
C ALA A 306 -4.88 1.59 17.16
N PRO A 307 -3.83 1.42 17.99
CA PRO A 307 -2.83 0.41 17.72
C PRO A 307 -3.48 -0.96 17.54
N LEU A 308 -2.92 -1.80 16.68
CA LEU A 308 -3.39 -3.18 16.47
C LEU A 308 -3.44 -3.96 17.80
N PRO A 309 -4.32 -4.97 17.93
CA PRO A 309 -4.39 -5.79 19.15
C PRO A 309 -3.04 -6.46 19.47
N ILE A 310 -2.76 -6.64 20.77
CA ILE A 310 -1.57 -7.31 21.25
C ILE A 310 -1.76 -8.82 21.12
N GLY A 311 -0.99 -9.46 20.25
CA GLY A 311 -1.05 -10.89 20.03
C GLY A 311 -0.14 -11.70 20.96
N PRO A 312 -0.08 -13.05 20.78
CA PRO A 312 0.71 -13.95 21.62
C PRO A 312 2.20 -13.63 21.71
N VAL A 313 2.80 -13.10 20.62
CA VAL A 313 4.21 -12.68 20.60
C VAL A 313 4.38 -11.15 20.62
N GLY A 314 3.36 -10.42 21.04
CA GLY A 314 3.31 -8.97 21.07
C GLY A 314 2.56 -8.38 19.88
N ARG A 315 2.40 -7.04 19.90
CA ARG A 315 1.83 -6.29 18.78
C ARG A 315 2.78 -6.37 17.59
N ARG A 316 2.23 -6.52 16.40
CA ARG A 316 2.98 -6.47 15.14
C ARG A 316 2.21 -5.63 14.13
N SER A 317 2.93 -4.79 13.41
CA SER A 317 2.39 -4.02 12.29
C SER A 317 3.32 -4.14 11.09
N ALA A 318 2.78 -4.45 9.94
CA ALA A 318 3.54 -4.38 8.71
C ALA A 318 4.07 -2.96 8.53
N MET A 319 5.34 -2.85 8.17
CA MET A 319 5.94 -1.63 7.67
C MET A 319 6.26 -1.83 6.19
N ASN A 320 5.53 -1.12 5.37
CA ASN A 320 5.73 -1.13 3.93
C ASN A 320 6.36 0.17 3.47
N GLY A 321 7.10 0.14 2.37
CA GLY A 321 7.66 1.31 1.71
C GLY A 321 7.49 1.20 0.21
N LEU A 322 7.11 2.31 -0.40
CA LEU A 322 7.03 2.45 -1.83
C LEU A 322 8.29 3.12 -2.37
N HIS A 323 8.60 2.85 -3.60
CA HIS A 323 9.71 3.49 -4.29
C HIS A 323 9.37 3.78 -5.75
N ASP A 324 10.03 4.79 -6.29
CA ASP A 324 9.91 5.13 -7.70
C ASP A 324 11.07 4.50 -8.46
N VAL A 325 10.75 3.89 -9.59
CA VAL A 325 11.70 3.16 -10.43
C VAL A 325 11.74 3.73 -11.85
N VAL A 326 12.83 3.45 -12.58
CA VAL A 326 13.00 3.78 -14.01
C VAL A 326 12.85 2.50 -14.81
N TRP A 327 11.95 2.52 -15.80
CA TRP A 327 11.80 1.41 -16.73
C TRP A 327 13.07 1.24 -17.60
N SER A 328 13.54 0.00 -17.77
CA SER A 328 14.74 -0.31 -18.52
C SER A 328 14.63 -0.03 -20.03
N GLY A 329 13.39 -0.01 -20.56
CA GLY A 329 13.11 0.31 -21.97
C GLY A 329 12.82 1.80 -22.23
N SER A 330 12.95 2.68 -21.21
CA SER A 330 12.79 4.13 -21.38
C SER A 330 13.78 4.68 -22.42
N LYS A 331 13.29 5.59 -23.24
CA LYS A 331 14.12 6.32 -24.19
C LYS A 331 14.78 7.57 -23.56
N HIS A 332 14.39 7.90 -22.35
CA HIS A 332 14.83 9.07 -21.59
C HIS A 332 15.31 8.70 -20.17
N PRO A 333 16.20 7.70 -20.01
CA PRO A 333 16.53 7.15 -18.68
C PRO A 333 17.25 8.16 -17.77
N ASP A 334 17.94 9.17 -18.32
CA ASP A 334 18.60 10.20 -17.53
C ASP A 334 17.61 11.23 -16.99
N GLU A 335 16.67 11.67 -17.82
CA GLU A 335 15.59 12.57 -17.41
C GLU A 335 14.61 11.88 -16.46
N ALA A 336 14.32 10.62 -16.71
CA ALA A 336 13.51 9.75 -15.83
C ALA A 336 14.16 9.63 -14.44
N PHE A 337 15.47 9.37 -14.40
CA PHE A 337 16.21 9.34 -13.13
C PHE A 337 16.20 10.71 -12.42
N LYS A 338 16.40 11.81 -13.13
CA LYS A 338 16.33 13.16 -12.54
C LYS A 338 14.98 13.43 -11.90
N TRP A 339 13.90 12.95 -12.53
CA TRP A 339 12.56 13.08 -11.97
C TRP A 339 12.40 12.30 -10.67
N ILE A 340 12.72 10.99 -10.63
CA ILE A 340 12.61 10.21 -9.40
C ILE A 340 13.54 10.72 -8.30
N ALA A 341 14.74 11.21 -8.64
CA ALA A 341 15.66 11.83 -7.69
C ALA A 341 15.08 13.12 -7.08
N TYR A 342 14.36 13.91 -7.88
CA TYR A 342 13.66 15.09 -7.38
C TYR A 342 12.52 14.70 -6.44
N MET A 343 11.68 13.72 -6.81
CA MET A 343 10.61 13.21 -5.94
C MET A 343 11.13 12.68 -4.61
N ALA A 344 12.26 11.99 -4.62
CA ALA A 344 12.89 11.43 -3.43
C ALA A 344 13.61 12.48 -2.55
N SER A 345 13.77 13.72 -3.05
CA SER A 345 14.42 14.80 -2.31
C SER A 345 13.50 15.40 -1.23
N ASN A 346 14.10 15.97 -0.17
CA ASN A 346 13.36 16.72 0.83
C ASN A 346 12.48 17.83 0.22
N LYS A 347 12.85 18.39 -0.94
CA LYS A 347 12.10 19.48 -1.57
C LYS A 347 10.69 19.05 -1.99
N CYS A 348 10.56 17.91 -2.66
CA CYS A 348 9.25 17.37 -3.02
C CYS A 348 8.59 16.68 -1.81
N GLN A 349 9.33 15.87 -1.04
CA GLN A 349 8.73 15.08 0.04
C GLN A 349 8.17 15.94 1.18
N VAL A 350 8.79 17.07 1.54
CA VAL A 350 8.20 18.01 2.50
C VAL A 350 6.92 18.64 1.96
N LYS A 351 6.91 19.07 0.68
CA LYS A 351 5.71 19.60 0.04
C LYS A 351 4.56 18.60 0.04
N VAL A 352 4.84 17.33 -0.28
CA VAL A 352 3.84 16.26 -0.20
C VAL A 352 3.38 16.03 1.24
N GLY A 353 4.32 16.02 2.21
CA GLY A 353 4.05 15.85 3.63
C GLY A 353 3.13 16.94 4.20
N GLU A 354 3.29 18.20 3.79
CA GLU A 354 2.44 19.32 4.22
C GLU A 354 0.95 19.12 3.90
N SER A 355 0.61 18.23 2.99
CA SER A 355 -0.77 17.83 2.72
C SER A 355 -1.39 16.97 3.83
N GLY A 356 -0.58 16.19 4.53
CA GLY A 356 -1.01 15.18 5.50
C GLY A 356 -1.64 13.94 4.87
N VAL A 357 -1.56 13.73 3.55
CA VAL A 357 -2.18 12.58 2.86
C VAL A 357 -1.43 11.29 3.16
N ILE A 358 -0.10 11.31 3.06
CA ILE A 358 0.78 10.15 3.27
C ILE A 358 1.92 10.50 4.23
N PHE A 359 2.67 9.50 4.65
CA PHE A 359 3.98 9.65 5.28
C PHE A 359 5.07 9.52 4.19
N PRO A 360 5.63 10.65 3.69
CA PRO A 360 6.75 10.58 2.78
C PRO A 360 7.96 9.87 3.40
N ALA A 361 8.78 9.22 2.58
CA ALA A 361 9.91 8.43 3.07
C ALA A 361 10.97 9.24 3.81
N SER A 362 11.13 10.52 3.48
CA SER A 362 12.11 11.36 4.19
C SER A 362 11.63 11.72 5.60
N ILE A 363 12.57 11.79 6.54
CA ILE A 363 12.32 12.19 7.93
C ILE A 363 11.58 13.53 7.97
N LYS A 364 12.07 14.54 7.24
CA LYS A 364 11.43 15.87 7.17
C LYS A 364 10.04 15.84 6.53
N GLY A 365 9.84 14.97 5.52
CA GLY A 365 8.53 14.78 4.89
C GLY A 365 7.53 14.14 5.85
N THR A 366 7.95 13.12 6.60
CA THR A 366 7.14 12.51 7.66
C THR A 366 6.78 13.53 8.75
N GLU A 367 7.75 14.32 9.24
CA GLU A 367 7.51 15.36 10.25
C GLU A 367 6.49 16.41 9.76
N ALA A 368 6.60 16.83 8.49
CA ALA A 368 5.64 17.75 7.88
C ALA A 368 4.23 17.13 7.82
N SER A 369 4.12 15.85 7.49
CA SER A 369 2.84 15.15 7.44
C SER A 369 2.21 15.01 8.82
N LEU A 370 2.99 14.61 9.82
CA LEU A 370 2.50 14.52 11.21
C LEU A 370 1.98 15.87 11.69
N LYS A 371 2.72 16.94 11.47
CA LYS A 371 2.30 18.30 11.82
C LYS A 371 1.02 18.72 11.10
N ALA A 372 0.90 18.41 9.81
CA ALA A 372 -0.29 18.74 9.02
C ALA A 372 -1.54 17.97 9.51
N ARG A 373 -1.37 16.69 9.88
CA ARG A 373 -2.44 15.87 10.45
C ARG A 373 -2.84 16.33 11.86
N GLU A 374 -1.86 16.65 12.71
CA GLU A 374 -2.11 17.22 14.06
C GLU A 374 -2.90 18.53 13.97
N ALA A 375 -2.56 19.43 13.05
CA ALA A 375 -3.30 20.67 12.83
C ALA A 375 -4.75 20.44 12.41
N LYS A 376 -5.07 19.27 11.84
CA LYS A 376 -6.42 18.82 11.50
C LYS A 376 -7.10 18.03 12.62
N GLY A 377 -6.45 17.90 13.80
CA GLY A 377 -6.94 17.10 14.93
C GLY A 377 -6.90 15.58 14.70
N GLN A 378 -6.12 15.12 13.74
CA GLN A 378 -5.98 13.70 13.41
C GLN A 378 -4.89 13.07 14.28
N ASP A 379 -5.26 12.04 15.05
CA ASP A 379 -4.32 11.30 15.90
C ASP A 379 -3.55 10.25 15.07
N ASN A 380 -2.23 10.32 15.10
CA ASN A 380 -1.35 9.41 14.38
C ASN A 380 -0.67 8.38 15.30
N SER A 381 -0.96 8.37 16.59
CA SER A 381 -0.29 7.51 17.58
C SER A 381 -0.39 6.01 17.24
N ALA A 382 -1.48 5.59 16.61
CA ALA A 382 -1.66 4.21 16.18
C ALA A 382 -0.57 3.74 15.19
N PHE A 383 -0.03 4.67 14.40
CA PHE A 383 0.95 4.37 13.33
C PHE A 383 2.39 4.64 13.76
N THR A 384 2.62 5.66 14.59
CA THR A 384 3.98 6.07 14.99
C THR A 384 4.49 5.27 16.19
N THR A 385 3.63 4.98 17.17
CA THR A 385 4.03 4.24 18.38
C THR A 385 4.55 2.84 18.06
N VAL A 386 4.00 2.16 17.06
CA VAL A 386 4.49 0.82 16.65
C VAL A 386 5.90 0.87 16.07
N VAL A 387 6.28 1.98 15.42
CA VAL A 387 7.64 2.22 14.93
C VAL A 387 8.58 2.53 16.09
N GLU A 388 8.19 3.43 16.99
CA GLU A 388 8.95 3.82 18.19
C GLU A 388 9.24 2.62 19.09
N ASN A 389 8.24 1.74 19.27
CA ASN A 389 8.34 0.54 20.10
C ASN A 389 9.04 -0.63 19.39
N LYS A 390 9.41 -0.50 18.10
CA LYS A 390 9.98 -1.58 17.28
C LYS A 390 9.03 -2.80 17.17
N GLU A 391 7.75 -2.53 17.07
CA GLU A 391 6.68 -3.52 16.90
C GLU A 391 6.36 -3.77 15.41
N THR A 392 7.10 -3.15 14.51
CA THR A 392 6.94 -3.33 13.06
C THR A 392 7.68 -4.58 12.56
N PHE A 393 7.18 -5.12 11.44
CA PHE A 393 7.89 -6.10 10.63
C PHE A 393 7.88 -5.65 9.15
N PRO A 394 8.96 -5.90 8.40
CA PRO A 394 8.99 -5.55 6.99
C PRO A 394 8.11 -6.52 6.18
N VAL A 395 7.41 -5.98 5.19
CA VAL A 395 6.70 -6.84 4.23
C VAL A 395 7.69 -7.72 3.47
N PRO A 396 7.30 -8.97 3.12
CA PRO A 396 8.18 -9.86 2.40
C PRO A 396 8.38 -9.42 0.95
N VAL A 397 9.59 -9.68 0.42
CA VAL A 397 9.94 -9.42 -0.98
C VAL A 397 10.44 -10.72 -1.59
N PHE A 398 9.76 -11.21 -2.61
CA PHE A 398 10.11 -12.49 -3.24
C PHE A 398 9.95 -12.47 -4.76
N SER A 399 10.74 -13.32 -5.42
CA SER A 399 10.58 -13.61 -6.85
C SER A 399 9.22 -14.24 -7.12
N HIS A 400 8.74 -14.16 -8.34
CA HIS A 400 7.40 -14.65 -8.72
C HIS A 400 6.26 -14.02 -7.89
N GLY A 401 6.41 -12.72 -7.56
CA GLY A 401 5.48 -12.01 -6.69
C GLY A 401 4.02 -12.13 -7.10
N ASP A 402 3.70 -12.01 -8.38
CA ASP A 402 2.33 -12.09 -8.89
C ASP A 402 1.75 -13.51 -8.76
N GLU A 403 2.52 -14.54 -9.12
CA GLU A 403 2.08 -15.93 -9.05
C GLU A 403 1.86 -16.38 -7.59
N VAL A 404 2.79 -16.03 -6.70
CA VAL A 404 2.65 -16.33 -5.25
C VAL A 404 1.47 -15.57 -4.67
N ASN A 405 1.32 -14.29 -5.04
CA ASN A 405 0.22 -13.45 -4.56
C ASN A 405 -1.15 -14.03 -4.95
N ALA A 406 -1.35 -14.38 -6.22
CA ALA A 406 -2.60 -14.97 -6.70
C ALA A 406 -2.88 -16.32 -6.02
N LEU A 407 -1.88 -17.21 -5.95
CA LEU A 407 -2.01 -18.53 -5.39
C LEU A 407 -2.38 -18.52 -3.89
N ILE A 408 -1.76 -17.63 -3.11
CA ILE A 408 -2.05 -17.52 -1.68
C ILE A 408 -3.38 -16.82 -1.45
N GLN A 409 -3.69 -15.78 -2.24
CA GLN A 409 -5.01 -15.13 -2.16
C GLN A 409 -6.15 -16.11 -2.40
N ASP A 410 -6.06 -16.93 -3.45
CA ASP A 410 -7.07 -17.95 -3.74
C ASP A 410 -7.26 -18.90 -2.56
N ALA A 411 -6.16 -19.39 -1.96
CA ALA A 411 -6.21 -20.28 -0.81
C ALA A 411 -6.84 -19.62 0.42
N ILE A 412 -6.51 -18.35 0.70
CA ILE A 412 -7.11 -17.57 1.79
C ILE A 412 -8.62 -17.41 1.57
N GLN A 413 -9.03 -17.14 0.35
CA GLN A 413 -10.46 -16.99 0.00
C GLN A 413 -11.22 -18.32 0.09
N GLU A 414 -10.59 -19.45 -0.28
CA GLU A 414 -11.17 -20.78 -0.07
C GLU A 414 -11.40 -21.06 1.43
N VAL A 415 -10.44 -20.69 2.30
CA VAL A 415 -10.60 -20.80 3.75
C VAL A 415 -11.75 -19.92 4.24
N ALA A 416 -11.85 -18.68 3.79
CA ALA A 416 -12.96 -17.78 4.11
C ALA A 416 -14.31 -18.34 3.64
N GLY A 417 -14.33 -19.05 2.51
CA GLY A 417 -15.48 -19.76 1.94
C GLY A 417 -15.86 -21.04 2.69
N GLY A 418 -15.03 -21.50 3.65
CA GLY A 418 -15.35 -22.67 4.51
C GLY A 418 -14.46 -23.90 4.27
N ALA A 419 -13.43 -23.82 3.40
CA ALA A 419 -12.47 -24.90 3.23
C ALA A 419 -11.64 -25.12 4.51
N ASP A 420 -11.08 -26.33 4.68
CA ASP A 420 -10.22 -26.64 5.82
C ASP A 420 -8.91 -25.83 5.76
N PRO A 421 -8.61 -24.99 6.76
CA PRO A 421 -7.46 -24.11 6.71
C PRO A 421 -6.12 -24.85 6.58
N GLN A 422 -5.95 -25.95 7.31
CA GLN A 422 -4.68 -26.71 7.29
C GLN A 422 -4.45 -27.38 5.93
N ALA A 423 -5.44 -28.05 5.40
CA ALA A 423 -5.31 -28.75 4.11
C ALA A 423 -5.10 -27.74 2.98
N THR A 424 -5.88 -26.65 2.95
CA THR A 424 -5.83 -25.62 1.92
C THR A 424 -4.47 -24.90 1.93
N MET A 425 -4.01 -24.45 3.10
CA MET A 425 -2.75 -23.74 3.20
C MET A 425 -1.54 -24.65 2.98
N THR A 426 -1.62 -25.96 3.33
CA THR A 426 -0.58 -26.93 3.00
C THR A 426 -0.42 -27.08 1.50
N ALA A 427 -1.51 -27.28 0.76
CA ALA A 427 -1.47 -27.41 -0.69
C ALA A 427 -0.96 -26.12 -1.38
N ALA A 428 -1.39 -24.95 -0.91
CA ALA A 428 -0.92 -23.67 -1.41
C ALA A 428 0.57 -23.46 -1.15
N ASN A 429 1.04 -23.78 0.05
CA ASN A 429 2.45 -23.68 0.43
C ASN A 429 3.36 -24.60 -0.42
N GLU A 430 2.91 -25.81 -0.74
CA GLU A 430 3.65 -26.73 -1.62
C GLU A 430 3.80 -26.14 -3.03
N LYS A 431 2.72 -25.57 -3.59
CA LYS A 431 2.74 -24.92 -4.89
C LYS A 431 3.63 -23.67 -4.88
N ALA A 432 3.53 -22.82 -3.86
CA ALA A 432 4.38 -21.64 -3.72
C ALA A 432 5.87 -22.02 -3.63
N ASN A 433 6.22 -23.04 -2.84
CA ASN A 433 7.60 -23.54 -2.74
C ASN A 433 8.10 -24.19 -4.05
N ALA A 434 7.21 -24.65 -4.92
CA ALA A 434 7.61 -25.17 -6.23
C ALA A 434 8.06 -24.05 -7.19
N LEU A 435 7.61 -22.80 -7.00
CA LEU A 435 8.04 -21.64 -7.76
C LEU A 435 9.47 -21.19 -7.42
N LEU A 436 9.99 -21.60 -6.26
CA LEU A 436 11.35 -21.25 -5.81
C LEU A 436 12.44 -22.18 -6.38
N LYS A 437 12.09 -23.19 -7.16
CA LYS A 437 13.00 -24.17 -7.77
C LYS A 437 13.33 -23.79 -9.20
#